data_10e93373e5c59d1e92954665e6e87e48
#
_entry.id   10e93373e5c59d1e92954665e6e87e48
#
_cell.length_a   1.000
_cell.length_b   1.000
_cell.length_c   1.000
_cell.angle_alpha   90.00
_cell.angle_beta   90.00
_cell.angle_gamma   90.00
#
_symmetry.space_group_name_H-M   'P 1'
#
loop_
_entity.id
_entity.type
_entity.pdbx_description
1 polymer ?
#
loop_
_entity_poly.entity_id
_entity_poly.type
_entity_poly.pdbx_seq_one_letter_code
_entity_poly.pdbx_strand_id
1 'polypeptide(L)'
;MKRFNLIFLIAGFVVWIKPVHSFTLLQKYDPLEVKIITVGELKSLIDDRSGNPLLINVWATWCAPCREEFPDLVKLANKYADKLDVIGISVDFPEELDSKIIPFLKKQNADFKNYVIKVIEPEDFINMFNEEWSGAIPATFIYDGKGKQVKFLFGKQSFEELEKEVLKVSSLSPPMGEKI
;
A
#
# COMPACT_ATOMS: atom_id res chain seq x y z
N MET A 1 -14.90 13.81 87.57
CA MET A 1 -15.30 13.28 86.26
C MET A 1 -14.61 14.10 85.18
N LYS A 2 -13.46 13.63 84.63
CA LYS A 2 -12.70 14.33 83.60
C LYS A 2 -13.01 13.71 82.23
N ARG A 3 -13.59 14.51 81.32
CA ARG A 3 -13.85 14.09 79.94
C ARG A 3 -12.58 14.26 79.13
N PHE A 4 -12.06 13.18 78.61
CA PHE A 4 -10.95 13.18 77.65
C PHE A 4 -11.54 13.36 76.25
N ASN A 5 -11.23 14.50 75.62
CA ASN A 5 -11.54 14.73 74.21
C ASN A 5 -10.37 14.16 73.36
N LEU A 6 -10.66 13.10 72.64
CA LEU A 6 -9.75 12.47 71.66
C LEU A 6 -9.90 13.18 70.30
N ILE A 7 -8.97 14.04 69.93
CA ILE A 7 -8.92 14.69 68.63
C ILE A 7 -8.23 13.73 67.66
N PHE A 8 -9.02 13.15 66.71
CA PHE A 8 -8.51 12.41 65.61
C PHE A 8 -7.97 13.36 64.55
N LEU A 9 -6.61 13.45 64.41
CA LEU A 9 -5.92 14.09 63.29
C LEU A 9 -6.01 13.16 62.08
N ILE A 10 -6.88 13.47 61.13
CA ILE A 10 -6.90 12.79 59.81
C ILE A 10 -5.84 13.50 58.97
N ALA A 11 -4.65 12.85 58.85
CA ALA A 11 -3.62 13.26 57.92
C ALA A 11 -4.09 12.95 56.48
N GLY A 12 -4.58 13.98 55.77
CA GLY A 12 -4.97 13.87 54.36
C GLY A 12 -3.72 13.63 53.50
N PHE A 13 -3.60 12.43 52.99
CA PHE A 13 -2.59 12.08 52.01
C PHE A 13 -3.04 12.59 50.63
N VAL A 14 -2.58 13.80 50.26
CA VAL A 14 -2.84 14.35 48.91
C VAL A 14 -1.91 13.63 47.94
N VAL A 15 -2.48 12.63 47.24
CA VAL A 15 -1.82 11.97 46.10
C VAL A 15 -1.82 12.93 44.93
N TRP A 16 -0.66 13.54 44.68
CA TRP A 16 -0.45 14.29 43.44
C TRP A 16 -0.39 13.31 42.25
N ILE A 17 -1.52 13.10 41.59
CA ILE A 17 -1.56 12.38 40.32
C ILE A 17 -1.02 13.36 39.26
N LYS A 18 0.23 13.15 38.85
CA LYS A 18 0.77 13.85 37.68
C LYS A 18 0.01 13.36 36.45
N PRO A 19 -0.53 14.25 35.59
CA PRO A 19 -1.12 13.82 34.35
C PRO A 19 -0.03 13.16 33.51
N VAL A 20 -0.18 11.86 33.27
CA VAL A 20 0.61 11.13 32.27
C VAL A 20 0.14 11.67 30.93
N HIS A 21 0.89 12.65 30.39
CA HIS A 21 0.70 13.04 29.02
C HIS A 21 1.11 11.82 28.18
N SER A 22 0.12 11.01 27.82
CA SER A 22 0.26 10.03 26.74
C SER A 22 0.55 10.83 25.46
N PHE A 23 1.82 11.10 25.23
CA PHE A 23 2.30 11.58 23.95
C PHE A 23 2.17 10.39 22.98
N THR A 24 0.94 10.19 22.50
CA THR A 24 0.71 9.34 21.35
C THR A 24 1.44 10.02 20.22
N LEU A 25 2.65 9.54 19.91
CA LEU A 25 3.30 9.80 18.65
C LEU A 25 2.34 9.26 17.60
N LEU A 26 1.48 10.13 17.08
CA LEU A 26 0.87 9.92 15.77
C LEU A 26 2.06 9.86 14.81
N GLN A 27 2.59 8.66 14.62
CA GLN A 27 3.54 8.40 13.58
C GLN A 27 2.79 8.74 12.30
N LYS A 28 3.08 9.96 11.79
CA LYS A 28 2.54 10.42 10.52
C LYS A 28 2.97 9.35 9.52
N TYR A 29 2.02 8.54 9.07
CA TYR A 29 2.23 7.63 7.97
C TYR A 29 2.74 8.48 6.81
N ASP A 30 4.02 8.32 6.47
CA ASP A 30 4.54 8.89 5.23
C ASP A 30 4.02 7.98 4.11
N PRO A 31 3.06 8.44 3.28
CA PRO A 31 2.50 7.62 2.20
C PRO A 31 3.56 7.20 1.19
N LEU A 32 4.75 7.75 1.28
CA LEU A 32 5.91 7.46 0.44
C LEU A 32 6.99 6.61 1.13
N GLU A 33 6.65 5.83 2.16
CA GLU A 33 7.56 4.81 2.66
C GLU A 33 7.70 3.68 1.63
N VAL A 34 8.74 3.76 0.80
CA VAL A 34 9.10 2.72 -0.18
C VAL A 34 10.07 1.73 0.46
N LYS A 35 9.69 0.47 0.55
CA LYS A 35 10.52 -0.60 1.11
C LYS A 35 11.12 -1.47 0.00
N ILE A 36 12.34 -1.96 0.25
CA ILE A 36 12.93 -3.01 -0.57
C ILE A 36 12.43 -4.35 -0.03
N ILE A 37 11.85 -5.17 -0.89
CA ILE A 37 11.31 -6.47 -0.53
C ILE A 37 11.87 -7.59 -1.43
N THR A 38 11.88 -8.81 -0.91
CA THR A 38 12.22 -10.02 -1.64
C THR A 38 11.00 -10.59 -2.37
N VAL A 39 11.22 -11.52 -3.32
CA VAL A 39 10.15 -12.27 -4.00
C VAL A 39 9.28 -13.04 -3.01
N GLY A 40 9.89 -13.63 -1.96
CA GLY A 40 9.17 -14.35 -0.91
C GLY A 40 8.26 -13.45 -0.08
N GLU A 41 8.72 -12.24 0.29
CA GLU A 41 7.90 -11.25 0.99
C GLU A 41 6.73 -10.76 0.12
N LEU A 42 6.97 -10.52 -1.18
CA LEU A 42 5.91 -10.16 -2.11
C LEU A 42 4.87 -11.28 -2.24
N LYS A 43 5.32 -12.54 -2.33
CA LYS A 43 4.43 -13.69 -2.35
C LYS A 43 3.56 -13.75 -1.11
N SER A 44 4.14 -13.56 0.08
CA SER A 44 3.37 -13.52 1.34
C SER A 44 2.35 -12.39 1.35
N LEU A 45 2.69 -11.20 0.84
CA LEU A 45 1.75 -10.08 0.70
C LEU A 45 0.53 -10.42 -0.18
N ILE A 46 0.69 -11.32 -1.14
CA ILE A 46 -0.40 -11.79 -2.01
C ILE A 46 -1.19 -12.91 -1.32
N ASP A 47 -0.50 -13.93 -0.82
CA ASP A 47 -1.11 -15.16 -0.29
C ASP A 47 -1.89 -14.94 1.03
N ASP A 48 -1.39 -14.07 1.90
CA ASP A 48 -1.99 -13.79 3.23
C ASP A 48 -3.13 -12.76 3.16
N ARG A 49 -3.62 -12.43 1.97
CA ARG A 49 -4.66 -11.42 1.81
C ARG A 49 -6.04 -11.89 2.21
N SER A 50 -6.74 -10.97 2.87
CA SER A 50 -8.18 -11.05 3.06
C SER A 50 -8.75 -9.63 3.00
N GLY A 51 -9.75 -9.37 2.15
CA GLY A 51 -10.38 -8.06 2.09
C GLY A 51 -10.57 -7.53 0.67
N ASN A 52 -10.04 -6.33 0.39
CA ASN A 52 -10.18 -5.69 -0.91
C ASN A 52 -9.44 -6.46 -2.02
N PRO A 53 -9.91 -6.39 -3.27
CA PRO A 53 -9.11 -6.77 -4.42
C PRO A 53 -7.77 -6.04 -4.45
N LEU A 54 -6.78 -6.63 -5.10
CA LEU A 54 -5.44 -6.07 -5.22
C LEU A 54 -5.08 -5.89 -6.69
N LEU A 55 -4.55 -4.72 -7.02
CA LEU A 55 -3.89 -4.45 -8.28
C LEU A 55 -2.39 -4.28 -8.02
N ILE A 56 -1.57 -5.10 -8.66
CA ILE A 56 -0.10 -4.96 -8.67
C ILE A 56 0.32 -4.49 -10.05
N ASN A 57 1.03 -3.37 -10.10
CA ASN A 57 1.66 -2.89 -11.33
C ASN A 57 3.19 -3.01 -11.21
N VAL A 58 3.81 -3.69 -12.15
CA VAL A 58 5.27 -3.85 -12.24
C VAL A 58 5.80 -2.82 -13.22
N TRP A 59 6.74 -1.99 -12.76
CA TRP A 59 7.21 -0.80 -13.46
C TRP A 59 8.69 -0.49 -13.19
N ALA A 60 9.25 0.51 -13.90
CA ALA A 60 10.56 1.07 -13.59
C ALA A 60 10.66 2.55 -14.02
N THR A 61 11.58 3.29 -13.41
CA THR A 61 11.81 4.71 -13.74
C THR A 61 12.35 4.93 -15.15
N TRP A 62 13.09 3.98 -15.69
CA TRP A 62 13.64 3.99 -17.06
C TRP A 62 12.64 3.54 -18.13
N CYS A 63 11.53 2.93 -17.74
CA CYS A 63 10.48 2.42 -18.65
C CYS A 63 9.57 3.57 -19.10
N ALA A 64 9.68 4.00 -20.36
CA ALA A 64 8.88 5.10 -20.88
C ALA A 64 7.37 4.83 -20.83
N PRO A 65 6.83 3.68 -21.32
CA PRO A 65 5.40 3.41 -21.25
C PRO A 65 4.89 3.27 -19.81
N CYS A 66 5.73 2.80 -18.87
CA CYS A 66 5.37 2.76 -17.45
C CYS A 66 5.13 4.17 -16.89
N ARG A 67 6.04 5.12 -17.21
CA ARG A 67 5.88 6.51 -16.77
C ARG A 67 4.65 7.20 -17.35
N GLU A 68 4.26 6.83 -18.56
CA GLU A 68 3.07 7.36 -19.22
C GLU A 68 1.77 6.80 -18.62
N GLU A 69 1.77 5.55 -18.14
CA GLU A 69 0.64 4.89 -17.47
C GLU A 69 0.44 5.40 -16.03
N PHE A 70 1.51 5.81 -15.37
CA PHE A 70 1.54 6.04 -13.93
C PHE A 70 0.48 7.04 -13.42
N PRO A 71 0.17 8.17 -14.12
CA PRO A 71 -0.92 9.06 -13.74
C PRO A 71 -2.29 8.37 -13.69
N ASP A 72 -2.55 7.41 -14.58
CA ASP A 72 -3.80 6.65 -14.63
C ASP A 72 -3.90 5.67 -13.45
N LEU A 73 -2.77 5.06 -13.04
CA LEU A 73 -2.69 4.27 -11.81
C LEU A 73 -2.97 5.11 -10.56
N VAL A 74 -2.39 6.31 -10.47
CA VAL A 74 -2.66 7.24 -9.36
C VAL A 74 -4.13 7.63 -9.31
N LYS A 75 -4.72 7.96 -10.45
CA LYS A 75 -6.15 8.26 -10.57
C LYS A 75 -7.03 7.09 -10.09
N LEU A 76 -6.68 5.87 -10.49
CA LEU A 76 -7.40 4.66 -10.09
C LEU A 76 -7.29 4.42 -8.58
N ALA A 77 -6.08 4.47 -8.03
CA ALA A 77 -5.82 4.29 -6.61
C ALA A 77 -6.62 5.28 -5.75
N ASN A 78 -6.63 6.56 -6.14
CA ASN A 78 -7.38 7.60 -5.44
C ASN A 78 -8.90 7.40 -5.54
N LYS A 79 -9.40 7.02 -6.72
CA LYS A 79 -10.84 6.81 -6.94
C LYS A 79 -11.40 5.64 -6.11
N TYR A 80 -10.59 4.61 -5.89
CA TYR A 80 -11.01 3.37 -5.24
C TYR A 80 -10.27 3.08 -3.92
N ALA A 81 -9.72 4.09 -3.25
CA ALA A 81 -8.86 3.97 -2.06
C ALA A 81 -9.40 3.03 -0.96
N ASP A 82 -10.73 3.03 -0.72
CA ASP A 82 -11.38 2.21 0.31
C ASP A 82 -11.81 0.81 -0.19
N LYS A 83 -11.66 0.53 -1.48
CA LYS A 83 -12.24 -0.67 -2.13
C LYS A 83 -11.23 -1.46 -2.96
N LEU A 84 -10.08 -0.90 -3.26
CA LEU A 84 -9.02 -1.50 -4.06
C LEU A 84 -7.67 -1.18 -3.43
N ASP A 85 -6.89 -2.19 -3.17
CA ASP A 85 -5.49 -2.00 -2.81
C ASP A 85 -4.67 -1.92 -4.09
N VAL A 86 -3.88 -0.86 -4.24
CA VAL A 86 -2.93 -0.70 -5.34
C VAL A 86 -1.52 -0.79 -4.81
N ILE A 87 -0.68 -1.58 -5.47
CA ILE A 87 0.73 -1.74 -5.15
C ILE A 87 1.56 -1.55 -6.43
N GLY A 88 2.53 -0.65 -6.38
CA GLY A 88 3.58 -0.53 -7.39
C GLY A 88 4.80 -1.36 -7.00
N ILE A 89 5.31 -2.18 -7.93
CA ILE A 89 6.55 -2.93 -7.77
C ILE A 89 7.57 -2.39 -8.77
N SER A 90 8.55 -1.63 -8.26
CA SER A 90 9.66 -1.16 -9.08
C SER A 90 10.69 -2.27 -9.26
N VAL A 91 11.11 -2.48 -10.50
CA VAL A 91 12.25 -3.34 -10.87
C VAL A 91 13.53 -2.53 -11.13
N ASP A 92 13.57 -1.26 -10.69
CA ASP A 92 14.81 -0.49 -10.62
C ASP A 92 15.78 -1.14 -9.62
N PHE A 93 17.06 -0.82 -9.73
CA PHE A 93 18.04 -1.28 -8.75
C PHE A 93 17.75 -0.67 -7.36
N PRO A 94 17.86 -1.43 -6.26
CA PRO A 94 17.64 -0.93 -4.89
C PRO A 94 18.47 0.31 -4.54
N GLU A 95 19.67 0.45 -5.10
CA GLU A 95 20.58 1.60 -4.93
C GLU A 95 20.03 2.90 -5.55
N GLU A 96 19.05 2.79 -6.43
CA GLU A 96 18.38 3.92 -7.08
C GLU A 96 17.16 4.44 -6.31
N LEU A 97 16.85 3.85 -5.14
CA LEU A 97 15.69 4.19 -4.33
C LEU A 97 15.58 5.69 -4.07
N ASP A 98 16.62 6.30 -3.49
CA ASP A 98 16.61 7.71 -3.11
C ASP A 98 16.83 8.66 -4.29
N SER A 99 17.61 8.21 -5.29
CA SER A 99 18.03 9.08 -6.41
C SER A 99 17.04 9.14 -7.56
N LYS A 100 16.23 8.08 -7.77
CA LYS A 100 15.30 8.00 -8.91
C LYS A 100 13.88 7.65 -8.50
N ILE A 101 13.68 6.59 -7.70
CA ILE A 101 12.35 6.02 -7.43
C ILE A 101 11.51 6.98 -6.58
N ILE A 102 12.00 7.37 -5.40
CA ILE A 102 11.29 8.30 -4.51
C ILE A 102 11.01 9.65 -5.18
N PRO A 103 11.96 10.30 -5.88
CA PRO A 103 11.68 11.52 -6.63
C PRO A 103 10.61 11.36 -7.71
N PHE A 104 10.60 10.23 -8.42
CA PHE A 104 9.57 9.93 -9.41
C PHE A 104 8.19 9.79 -8.77
N LEU A 105 8.06 8.97 -7.71
CA LEU A 105 6.80 8.76 -6.99
C LEU A 105 6.25 10.07 -6.41
N LYS A 106 7.11 10.92 -5.83
CA LYS A 106 6.74 12.27 -5.34
C LYS A 106 6.19 13.14 -6.45
N LYS A 107 6.86 13.15 -7.61
CA LYS A 107 6.41 13.92 -8.78
C LYS A 107 5.05 13.46 -9.29
N GLN A 108 4.75 12.16 -9.17
CA GLN A 108 3.48 11.58 -9.61
C GLN A 108 2.36 11.70 -8.56
N ASN A 109 2.66 12.15 -7.33
CA ASN A 109 1.74 12.12 -6.18
C ASN A 109 1.19 10.70 -5.93
N ALA A 110 2.08 9.70 -5.96
CA ALA A 110 1.73 8.30 -5.81
C ALA A 110 1.57 7.93 -4.34
N ASP A 111 0.38 8.16 -3.77
CA ASP A 111 0.08 7.94 -2.34
C ASP A 111 -0.25 6.47 -2.02
N PHE A 112 -0.25 5.57 -3.01
CA PHE A 112 -0.43 4.13 -2.81
C PHE A 112 0.90 3.45 -2.49
N LYS A 113 0.83 2.20 -1.98
CA LYS A 113 2.02 1.44 -1.58
C LYS A 113 2.94 1.16 -2.76
N ASN A 114 4.22 1.43 -2.59
CA ASN A 114 5.26 1.13 -3.57
C ASN A 114 6.39 0.35 -2.91
N TYR A 115 6.95 -0.62 -3.65
CA TYR A 115 8.08 -1.43 -3.23
C TYR A 115 9.13 -1.47 -4.34
N VAL A 116 10.39 -1.65 -3.95
CA VAL A 116 11.47 -2.05 -4.86
C VAL A 116 11.70 -3.53 -4.66
N ILE A 117 11.64 -4.29 -5.73
CA ILE A 117 11.86 -5.73 -5.63
C ILE A 117 13.36 -6.05 -5.72
N LYS A 118 13.88 -6.79 -4.72
CA LYS A 118 15.22 -7.36 -4.77
C LYS A 118 15.11 -8.74 -5.42
N VAL A 119 15.42 -8.79 -6.69
CA VAL A 119 15.42 -10.05 -7.48
C VAL A 119 16.83 -10.66 -7.45
N ILE A 120 16.90 -11.93 -7.08
CA ILE A 120 18.13 -12.73 -7.17
C ILE A 120 18.09 -13.56 -8.45
N GLU A 121 16.99 -14.30 -8.64
CA GLU A 121 16.72 -15.08 -9.83
C GLU A 121 15.51 -14.49 -10.56
N PRO A 122 15.68 -13.90 -11.76
CA PRO A 122 14.58 -13.27 -12.50
C PRO A 122 13.42 -14.21 -12.81
N GLU A 123 13.70 -15.49 -13.05
CA GLU A 123 12.68 -16.49 -13.35
C GLU A 123 11.73 -16.73 -12.18
N ASP A 124 12.22 -16.73 -10.94
CA ASP A 124 11.39 -16.87 -9.74
C ASP A 124 10.40 -15.72 -9.60
N PHE A 125 10.84 -14.51 -9.90
CA PHE A 125 9.98 -13.33 -9.86
C PHE A 125 8.91 -13.35 -10.95
N ILE A 126 9.29 -13.74 -12.17
CA ILE A 126 8.38 -13.82 -13.32
C ILE A 126 7.33 -14.91 -13.08
N ASN A 127 7.77 -16.13 -12.76
CA ASN A 127 6.89 -17.28 -12.58
C ASN A 127 5.96 -17.16 -11.37
N MET A 128 6.35 -16.37 -10.36
CA MET A 128 5.48 -16.07 -9.22
C MET A 128 4.17 -15.39 -9.65
N PHE A 129 4.24 -14.52 -10.66
CA PHE A 129 3.05 -13.83 -11.14
C PHE A 129 2.27 -14.65 -12.18
N ASN A 130 2.95 -15.06 -13.26
CA ASN A 130 2.31 -15.77 -14.35
C ASN A 130 3.37 -16.37 -15.27
N GLU A 131 3.28 -17.68 -15.53
CA GLU A 131 4.23 -18.40 -16.42
C GLU A 131 4.18 -17.90 -17.89
N GLU A 132 3.07 -17.24 -18.30
CA GLU A 132 2.95 -16.64 -19.63
C GLU A 132 3.58 -15.23 -19.70
N TRP A 133 3.96 -14.64 -18.55
CA TRP A 133 4.57 -13.32 -18.54
C TRP A 133 6.06 -13.41 -18.86
N SER A 134 6.47 -12.69 -19.89
CA SER A 134 7.88 -12.65 -20.34
C SER A 134 8.82 -11.80 -19.47
N GLY A 135 8.31 -11.18 -18.41
CA GLY A 135 9.05 -10.17 -17.62
C GLY A 135 9.04 -8.75 -18.22
N ALA A 136 8.38 -8.55 -19.37
CA ALA A 136 8.30 -7.22 -19.97
C ALA A 136 7.36 -6.29 -19.21
N ILE A 137 7.73 -5.01 -19.10
CA ILE A 137 6.99 -4.00 -18.32
C ILE A 137 6.51 -2.84 -19.23
N PRO A 138 5.40 -2.16 -18.85
CA PRO A 138 4.58 -2.38 -17.66
C PRO A 138 3.76 -3.67 -17.74
N ALA A 139 3.48 -4.23 -16.56
CA ALA A 139 2.62 -5.39 -16.42
C ALA A 139 1.72 -5.21 -15.19
N THR A 140 0.42 -5.48 -15.36
CA THR A 140 -0.56 -5.32 -14.29
C THR A 140 -1.23 -6.65 -13.98
N PHE A 141 -1.24 -7.01 -12.71
CA PHE A 141 -1.84 -8.24 -12.17
C PHE A 141 -2.95 -7.86 -11.20
N ILE A 142 -4.14 -8.43 -11.39
CA ILE A 142 -5.29 -8.17 -10.54
C ILE A 142 -5.67 -9.45 -9.81
N TYR A 143 -5.85 -9.33 -8.51
CA TYR A 143 -6.20 -10.41 -7.60
C TYR A 143 -7.54 -10.10 -6.93
N ASP A 144 -8.32 -11.13 -6.65
CA ASP A 144 -9.51 -11.00 -5.82
C ASP A 144 -9.14 -10.80 -4.34
N GLY A 145 -10.16 -10.57 -3.50
CA GLY A 145 -9.95 -10.35 -2.06
C GLY A 145 -9.44 -11.57 -1.29
N LYS A 146 -9.22 -12.71 -1.97
CA LYS A 146 -8.67 -13.95 -1.41
C LYS A 146 -7.27 -14.27 -1.92
N GLY A 147 -6.66 -13.37 -2.69
CA GLY A 147 -5.33 -13.55 -3.27
C GLY A 147 -5.29 -14.41 -4.53
N LYS A 148 -6.46 -14.75 -5.11
CA LYS A 148 -6.48 -15.47 -6.39
C LYS A 148 -6.32 -14.47 -7.55
N GLN A 149 -5.32 -14.69 -8.41
CA GLN A 149 -5.17 -13.90 -9.62
C GLN A 149 -6.37 -14.11 -10.57
N VAL A 150 -6.99 -13.02 -10.98
CA VAL A 150 -8.17 -13.03 -11.83
C VAL A 150 -7.93 -12.38 -13.18
N LYS A 151 -6.88 -11.55 -13.29
CA LYS A 151 -6.50 -10.89 -14.55
C LYS A 151 -5.02 -10.58 -14.61
N PHE A 152 -4.46 -10.72 -15.82
CA PHE A 152 -3.16 -10.22 -16.24
C PHE A 152 -3.34 -9.29 -17.44
N LEU A 153 -2.69 -8.12 -17.41
CA LEU A 153 -2.68 -7.13 -18.48
C LEU A 153 -1.22 -6.83 -18.82
N PHE A 154 -0.86 -6.99 -20.07
CA PHE A 154 0.45 -6.69 -20.60
C PHE A 154 0.48 -5.33 -21.29
N GLY A 155 1.57 -4.58 -21.09
CA GLY A 155 1.78 -3.27 -21.69
C GLY A 155 1.00 -2.16 -21.00
N LYS A 156 1.18 -0.92 -21.50
CA LYS A 156 0.52 0.27 -20.98
C LYS A 156 -1.00 0.16 -21.07
N GLN A 157 -1.68 0.46 -19.97
CA GLN A 157 -3.12 0.53 -19.87
C GLN A 157 -3.58 1.96 -19.63
N SER A 158 -4.73 2.33 -20.14
CA SER A 158 -5.42 3.57 -19.76
C SER A 158 -6.21 3.40 -18.46
N PHE A 159 -6.60 4.53 -17.83
CA PHE A 159 -7.47 4.51 -16.66
C PHE A 159 -8.76 3.69 -16.93
N GLU A 160 -9.38 3.88 -18.08
CA GLU A 160 -10.62 3.22 -18.46
C GLU A 160 -10.45 1.68 -18.62
N GLU A 161 -9.30 1.25 -19.13
CA GLU A 161 -8.97 -0.19 -19.25
C GLU A 161 -8.74 -0.81 -17.87
N LEU A 162 -7.95 -0.16 -17.02
CA LEU A 162 -7.70 -0.59 -15.65
C LEU A 162 -9.00 -0.65 -14.84
N GLU A 163 -9.80 0.41 -14.90
CA GLU A 163 -11.08 0.52 -14.19
C GLU A 163 -12.05 -0.58 -14.61
N LYS A 164 -12.19 -0.80 -15.91
CA LYS A 164 -13.05 -1.86 -16.49
C LYS A 164 -12.70 -3.24 -15.92
N GLU A 165 -11.42 -3.57 -15.83
CA GLU A 165 -10.99 -4.88 -15.32
C GLU A 165 -11.15 -5.00 -13.80
N VAL A 166 -10.85 -3.93 -13.06
CA VAL A 166 -11.04 -3.88 -11.61
C VAL A 166 -12.53 -4.04 -11.24
N LEU A 167 -13.43 -3.37 -11.95
CA LEU A 167 -14.88 -3.47 -11.69
C LEU A 167 -15.46 -4.88 -11.93
N LYS A 168 -14.80 -5.73 -12.73
CA LYS A 168 -15.20 -7.13 -12.93
C LYS A 168 -14.87 -8.02 -11.73
N VAL A 169 -13.90 -7.63 -10.90
CA VAL A 169 -13.49 -8.37 -9.72
C VAL A 169 -14.47 -8.10 -8.59
N SER A 170 -15.60 -8.72 -8.64
CA SER A 170 -16.74 -8.78 -7.70
C SER A 170 -16.86 -7.64 -6.68
N SER A 171 -18.03 -7.04 -6.62
CA SER A 171 -18.53 -6.08 -5.62
C SER A 171 -17.96 -4.64 -5.63
N LEU A 172 -17.05 -4.28 -6.50
CA LEU A 172 -16.69 -2.89 -6.71
C LEU A 172 -17.79 -2.18 -7.51
N SER A 173 -18.93 -1.90 -6.87
CA SER A 173 -19.86 -0.94 -7.43
C SER A 173 -19.14 0.41 -7.55
N PRO A 174 -19.28 1.14 -8.66
CA PRO A 174 -18.73 2.48 -8.78
C PRO A 174 -19.20 3.33 -7.60
N PRO A 175 -18.38 4.29 -7.11
CA PRO A 175 -18.81 5.18 -6.03
C PRO A 175 -20.13 5.84 -6.44
N MET A 176 -21.13 5.78 -5.53
CA MET A 176 -22.45 6.37 -5.79
C MET A 176 -22.27 7.88 -6.01
N GLY A 177 -22.46 8.35 -7.24
CA GLY A 177 -22.43 9.78 -7.57
C GLY A 177 -21.93 10.15 -8.96
N GLU A 178 -21.29 9.27 -9.70
CA GLU A 178 -20.87 9.56 -11.08
C GLU A 178 -21.89 9.00 -12.07
N LYS A 179 -22.81 9.87 -12.51
CA LYS A 179 -23.64 9.59 -13.68
C LYS A 179 -22.72 9.69 -14.91
N ILE A 180 -22.63 8.61 -15.67
CA ILE A 180 -22.05 8.56 -17.01
C ILE A 180 -22.80 9.51 -17.93
#